data_13113cd0aae8c188cedab593e827f531
#
_entry.id   13113cd0aae8c188cedab593e827f531
#
_cell.length_a   1.000
_cell.length_b   1.000
_cell.length_c   1.000
_cell.angle_alpha   90.00
_cell.angle_beta   90.00
_cell.angle_gamma   90.00
#
_symmetry.space_group_name_H-M   'P 1'
#
loop_
_entity.id
_entity.type
_entity.pdbx_description
1 polymer ?
#
loop_
_entity_poly.entity_id
_entity_poly.type
_entity_poly.pdbx_seq_one_letter_code
_entity_poly.pdbx_strand_id
1 'polypeptide(L)'
;FFQQDRHHIRKTQRKDALVKTEKEKRTGFIRGLFLILTLGCCLLIFLNSAADSEVSGKQSGTITEAPAPVVIPNYDQLSPGEQKTQKNELGSLVRKAGHCLEFMALGLCSFSFCLTFRKKNDRQGRLFLAFLSALAFSVLYAVSDEIHQIFVPGRACEFEDVVTDTMGILCGMLVLAGLVRAKRAKEAARQSSFTLQ
;
A
#
# COMPACT_ATOMS: atom_id res chain seq x y z
N PHE A 1 27.80 -48.60 18.43
CA PHE A 1 27.89 -47.70 17.26
C PHE A 1 26.48 -47.30 16.76
N PHE A 2 25.59 -48.22 16.55
CA PHE A 2 24.20 -47.97 16.01
C PHE A 2 23.27 -47.21 16.94
N GLN A 3 23.46 -47.18 18.25
CA GLN A 3 22.58 -46.44 19.18
C GLN A 3 22.89 -44.93 19.23
N GLN A 4 24.18 -44.58 19.10
CA GLN A 4 24.64 -43.19 19.17
C GLN A 4 24.19 -42.40 17.94
N ASP A 5 24.19 -43.04 16.77
CA ASP A 5 23.75 -42.49 15.50
C ASP A 5 22.23 -42.18 15.50
N ARG A 6 21.39 -43.08 16.07
CA ARG A 6 19.96 -42.86 16.21
C ARG A 6 19.62 -41.69 17.15
N HIS A 7 20.40 -41.49 18.19
CA HIS A 7 20.20 -40.38 19.12
C HIS A 7 20.55 -39.03 18.46
N HIS A 8 21.58 -38.99 17.65
CA HIS A 8 21.99 -37.78 16.91
C HIS A 8 20.95 -37.41 15.84
N ILE A 9 20.44 -38.37 15.07
CA ILE A 9 19.38 -38.18 14.07
C ILE A 9 18.10 -37.65 14.71
N ARG A 10 17.66 -38.21 15.87
CA ARG A 10 16.47 -37.71 16.58
C ARG A 10 16.62 -36.27 17.08
N LYS A 11 17.81 -35.88 17.57
CA LYS A 11 18.08 -34.51 18.01
C LYS A 11 18.03 -33.53 16.85
N THR A 12 18.59 -33.91 15.70
CA THR A 12 18.56 -33.08 14.48
C THR A 12 17.15 -32.91 13.96
N GLN A 13 16.38 -33.99 13.85
CA GLN A 13 14.95 -33.94 13.44
C GLN A 13 14.10 -33.06 14.37
N ARG A 14 14.36 -33.13 15.69
CA ARG A 14 13.63 -32.28 16.67
C ARG A 14 14.00 -30.80 16.52
N LYS A 15 15.26 -30.48 16.27
CA LYS A 15 15.68 -29.10 15.98
C LYS A 15 15.05 -28.58 14.71
N ASP A 16 15.03 -29.37 13.64
CA ASP A 16 14.44 -28.98 12.36
C ASP A 16 12.91 -28.75 12.50
N ALA A 17 12.23 -29.61 13.26
CA ALA A 17 10.82 -29.46 13.56
C ALA A 17 10.54 -28.16 14.35
N LEU A 18 11.34 -27.86 15.38
CA LEU A 18 11.21 -26.62 16.15
C LEU A 18 11.45 -25.36 15.28
N VAL A 19 12.50 -25.37 14.46
CA VAL A 19 12.80 -24.26 13.53
C VAL A 19 11.66 -24.06 12.52
N LYS A 20 11.08 -25.15 12.02
CA LYS A 20 9.92 -25.10 11.11
C LYS A 20 8.70 -24.49 11.79
N THR A 21 8.39 -24.90 13.02
CA THR A 21 7.25 -24.39 13.80
C THR A 21 7.39 -22.90 14.09
N GLU A 22 8.57 -22.44 14.51
CA GLU A 22 8.83 -21.00 14.74
C GLU A 22 8.70 -20.18 13.47
N LYS A 23 9.15 -20.71 12.34
CA LYS A 23 9.02 -20.04 11.03
C LYS A 23 7.56 -19.95 10.61
N GLU A 24 6.75 -20.98 10.86
CA GLU A 24 5.32 -20.99 10.56
C GLU A 24 4.57 -19.98 11.43
N LYS A 25 4.84 -19.90 12.73
CA LYS A 25 4.29 -18.90 13.65
C LYS A 25 4.62 -17.48 13.21
N ARG A 26 5.90 -17.22 12.90
CA ARG A 26 6.35 -15.92 12.40
C ARG A 26 5.64 -15.53 11.09
N THR A 27 5.48 -16.46 10.18
CA THR A 27 4.78 -16.22 8.91
C THR A 27 3.30 -15.92 9.16
N GLY A 28 2.64 -16.65 10.08
CA GLY A 28 1.27 -16.40 10.50
C GLY A 28 1.08 -15.00 11.10
N PHE A 29 1.98 -14.58 11.99
CA PHE A 29 1.97 -13.24 12.57
C PHE A 29 2.10 -12.15 11.51
N ILE A 30 3.05 -12.29 10.56
CA ILE A 30 3.26 -11.33 9.48
C ILE A 30 2.01 -11.25 8.57
N ARG A 31 1.35 -12.37 8.29
CA ARG A 31 0.08 -12.40 7.54
C ARG A 31 -1.00 -11.61 8.27
N GLY A 32 -1.19 -11.89 9.57
CA GLY A 32 -2.16 -11.17 10.39
C GLY A 32 -1.91 -9.67 10.41
N LEU A 33 -0.64 -9.26 10.55
CA LEU A 33 -0.25 -7.85 10.54
C LEU A 33 -0.62 -7.17 9.21
N PHE A 34 -0.23 -7.74 8.06
CA PHE A 34 -0.55 -7.12 6.76
C PHE A 34 -2.04 -7.17 6.43
N LEU A 35 -2.78 -8.18 6.90
CA LEU A 35 -4.23 -8.19 6.79
C LEU A 35 -4.85 -7.02 7.57
N ILE A 36 -4.45 -6.82 8.82
CA ILE A 36 -4.93 -5.71 9.67
C ILE A 36 -4.57 -4.36 9.04
N LEU A 37 -3.36 -4.20 8.53
CA LEU A 37 -2.94 -2.97 7.84
C LEU A 37 -3.77 -2.72 6.58
N THR A 38 -4.05 -3.74 5.77
CA THR A 38 -4.89 -3.63 4.57
C THR A 38 -6.31 -3.20 4.94
N LEU A 39 -6.92 -3.85 5.95
CA LEU A 39 -8.25 -3.49 6.43
C LEU A 39 -8.26 -2.09 7.06
N GLY A 40 -7.19 -1.70 7.75
CA GLY A 40 -7.00 -0.36 8.28
C GLY A 40 -6.95 0.71 7.18
N CYS A 41 -6.23 0.44 6.08
CA CYS A 41 -6.24 1.33 4.90
C CYS A 41 -7.65 1.45 4.31
N CYS A 42 -8.36 0.33 4.12
CA CYS A 42 -9.74 0.36 3.64
C CYS A 42 -10.64 1.21 4.56
N LEU A 43 -10.54 1.03 5.87
CA LEU A 43 -11.33 1.81 6.82
C LEU A 43 -11.00 3.31 6.77
N LEU A 44 -9.70 3.67 6.68
CA LEU A 44 -9.28 5.07 6.57
C LEU A 44 -9.82 5.72 5.30
N ILE A 45 -9.68 5.07 4.15
CA ILE A 45 -10.22 5.54 2.88
C ILE A 45 -11.73 5.75 3.01
N PHE A 46 -12.46 4.74 3.52
CA PHE A 46 -13.91 4.84 3.71
C PHE A 46 -14.32 6.03 4.59
N LEU A 47 -13.65 6.23 5.73
CA LEU A 47 -13.96 7.34 6.65
C LEU A 47 -13.68 8.70 6.01
N ASN A 48 -12.59 8.83 5.24
CA ASN A 48 -12.27 10.07 4.53
C ASN A 48 -13.21 10.32 3.34
N SER A 49 -13.63 9.28 2.65
CA SER A 49 -14.61 9.35 1.56
C SER A 49 -16.02 9.64 2.06
N ALA A 50 -16.38 9.16 3.26
CA ALA A 50 -17.67 9.41 3.89
C ALA A 50 -17.83 10.87 4.39
N ALA A 51 -16.74 11.63 4.53
CA ALA A 51 -16.81 13.04 4.90
C ALA A 51 -17.43 13.85 3.75
N ASP A 52 -18.49 14.63 4.05
CA ASP A 52 -19.13 15.47 3.06
C ASP A 52 -18.18 16.53 2.47
N SER A 53 -18.55 17.12 1.33
CA SER A 53 -17.67 18.06 0.63
C SER A 53 -17.36 19.32 1.46
N GLU A 54 -18.27 19.72 2.36
CA GLU A 54 -18.07 20.91 3.21
C GLU A 54 -17.03 20.64 4.30
N VAL A 55 -17.09 19.48 4.98
CA VAL A 55 -16.11 19.05 5.98
C VAL A 55 -14.75 18.80 5.33
N SER A 56 -14.74 18.09 4.20
CA SER A 56 -13.54 17.82 3.43
C SER A 56 -12.90 19.10 2.87
N GLY A 57 -13.74 20.05 2.43
CA GLY A 57 -13.31 21.38 1.99
C GLY A 57 -12.71 22.21 3.13
N LYS A 58 -13.28 22.18 4.33
CA LYS A 58 -12.71 22.85 5.51
C LYS A 58 -11.35 22.25 5.91
N GLN A 59 -11.23 20.92 5.90
CA GLN A 59 -9.96 20.25 6.19
C GLN A 59 -8.88 20.62 5.16
N SER A 60 -9.19 20.53 3.87
CA SER A 60 -8.28 20.93 2.80
C SER A 60 -7.96 22.42 2.86
N GLY A 61 -8.96 23.28 3.14
CA GLY A 61 -8.80 24.73 3.29
C GLY A 61 -7.81 25.09 4.39
N THR A 62 -7.93 24.46 5.58
CA THR A 62 -6.98 24.68 6.68
C THR A 62 -5.55 24.31 6.28
N ILE A 63 -5.36 23.23 5.52
CA ILE A 63 -4.03 22.81 5.05
C ILE A 63 -3.50 23.78 3.98
N THR A 64 -4.37 24.43 3.18
CA THR A 64 -3.97 25.30 2.07
C THR A 64 -3.89 26.78 2.45
N GLU A 65 -4.43 27.21 3.58
CA GLU A 65 -4.39 28.63 4.00
C GLU A 65 -2.97 29.18 4.13
N ALA A 66 -2.10 28.47 4.83
CA ALA A 66 -0.72 28.90 5.05
C ALA A 66 0.16 28.87 3.78
N PRO A 67 0.11 27.82 2.94
CA PRO A 67 0.91 27.74 1.71
C PRO A 67 0.31 28.52 0.52
N ALA A 68 -0.96 28.92 0.54
CA ALA A 68 -1.60 29.57 -0.61
C ALA A 68 -0.82 30.78 -1.14
N PRO A 69 -0.33 31.73 -0.32
CA PRO A 69 0.45 32.85 -0.81
C PRO A 69 1.81 32.48 -1.40
N VAL A 70 2.35 31.31 -1.03
CA VAL A 70 3.65 30.82 -1.51
C VAL A 70 3.50 30.01 -2.80
N VAL A 71 2.40 29.25 -2.91
CA VAL A 71 2.17 28.28 -4.01
C VAL A 71 1.46 28.93 -5.18
N ILE A 72 0.53 29.88 -4.91
CA ILE A 72 -0.25 30.57 -5.95
C ILE A 72 0.51 31.80 -6.44
N PRO A 73 0.90 31.86 -7.73
CA PRO A 73 1.60 33.02 -8.28
C PRO A 73 0.75 34.30 -8.15
N ASN A 74 1.38 35.39 -7.73
CA ASN A 74 0.75 36.72 -7.59
C ASN A 74 -0.51 36.74 -6.70
N TYR A 75 -0.57 35.88 -5.69
CA TYR A 75 -1.75 35.71 -4.82
C TYR A 75 -2.27 37.04 -4.27
N ASP A 76 -1.38 37.95 -3.80
CA ASP A 76 -1.75 39.23 -3.21
C ASP A 76 -2.30 40.23 -4.20
N GLN A 77 -2.12 40.00 -5.52
CA GLN A 77 -2.63 40.83 -6.60
C GLN A 77 -3.99 40.36 -7.13
N LEU A 78 -4.43 39.17 -6.73
CA LEU A 78 -5.73 38.62 -7.13
C LEU A 78 -6.88 39.29 -6.38
N SER A 79 -8.01 39.44 -7.04
CA SER A 79 -9.24 39.88 -6.39
C SER A 79 -9.70 38.83 -5.34
N PRO A 80 -10.48 39.22 -4.34
CA PRO A 80 -10.99 38.28 -3.31
C PRO A 80 -11.73 37.06 -3.90
N GLY A 81 -12.42 37.24 -5.03
CA GLY A 81 -13.10 36.16 -5.75
C GLY A 81 -12.13 35.17 -6.39
N GLU A 82 -11.08 35.68 -7.06
CA GLU A 82 -10.04 34.86 -7.67
C GLU A 82 -9.23 34.10 -6.62
N GLN A 83 -8.86 34.76 -5.50
CA GLN A 83 -8.18 34.11 -4.38
C GLN A 83 -8.98 32.93 -3.85
N LYS A 84 -10.32 33.08 -3.71
CA LYS A 84 -11.20 31.99 -3.25
C LYS A 84 -11.25 30.85 -4.25
N THR A 85 -11.33 31.15 -5.54
CA THR A 85 -11.35 30.12 -6.59
C THR A 85 -10.03 29.33 -6.61
N GLN A 86 -8.90 30.02 -6.62
CA GLN A 86 -7.56 29.41 -6.60
C GLN A 86 -7.34 28.55 -5.34
N LYS A 87 -7.78 29.01 -4.16
CA LYS A 87 -7.75 28.21 -2.92
C LYS A 87 -8.59 26.94 -3.03
N ASN A 88 -9.77 27.02 -3.63
CA ASN A 88 -10.64 25.85 -3.80
C ASN A 88 -10.01 24.82 -4.74
N GLU A 89 -9.38 25.28 -5.82
CA GLU A 89 -8.63 24.43 -6.76
C GLU A 89 -7.44 23.74 -6.06
N LEU A 90 -6.66 24.51 -5.30
CA LEU A 90 -5.54 23.96 -4.51
C LEU A 90 -6.06 22.94 -3.47
N GLY A 91 -7.18 23.23 -2.79
CA GLY A 91 -7.83 22.31 -1.85
C GLY A 91 -8.27 21.01 -2.51
N SER A 92 -8.81 21.10 -3.74
CA SER A 92 -9.17 19.91 -4.53
C SER A 92 -7.94 19.06 -4.89
N LEU A 93 -6.85 19.70 -5.31
CA LEU A 93 -5.58 19.01 -5.61
C LEU A 93 -5.01 18.32 -4.38
N VAL A 94 -5.01 18.98 -3.23
CA VAL A 94 -4.55 18.40 -1.95
C VAL A 94 -5.38 17.18 -1.58
N ARG A 95 -6.69 17.23 -1.75
CA ARG A 95 -7.60 16.10 -1.50
C ARG A 95 -7.29 14.93 -2.44
N LYS A 96 -7.20 15.17 -3.76
CA LYS A 96 -6.85 14.13 -4.75
C LYS A 96 -5.48 13.51 -4.47
N ALA A 97 -4.49 14.32 -4.08
CA ALA A 97 -3.19 13.82 -3.66
C ALA A 97 -3.27 12.96 -2.38
N GLY A 98 -4.09 13.36 -1.41
CA GLY A 98 -4.36 12.57 -0.20
C GLY A 98 -4.92 11.19 -0.54
N HIS A 99 -5.97 11.12 -1.36
CA HIS A 99 -6.55 9.86 -1.85
C HIS A 99 -5.51 9.00 -2.59
N CYS A 100 -4.75 9.58 -3.49
CA CYS A 100 -3.69 8.87 -4.20
C CYS A 100 -2.68 8.23 -3.22
N LEU A 101 -2.30 8.93 -2.15
CA LEU A 101 -1.39 8.40 -1.12
C LEU A 101 -2.04 7.28 -0.28
N GLU A 102 -3.31 7.41 0.05
CA GLU A 102 -4.06 6.38 0.76
C GLU A 102 -4.18 5.09 -0.07
N PHE A 103 -4.50 5.21 -1.35
CA PHE A 103 -4.54 4.08 -2.28
C PHE A 103 -3.15 3.52 -2.58
N MET A 104 -2.10 4.33 -2.55
CA MET A 104 -0.71 3.85 -2.61
C MET A 104 -0.39 2.97 -1.38
N ALA A 105 -0.79 3.38 -0.19
CA ALA A 105 -0.63 2.58 1.03
C ALA A 105 -1.45 1.28 0.95
N LEU A 106 -2.69 1.33 0.45
CA LEU A 106 -3.52 0.15 0.23
C LEU A 106 -2.85 -0.84 -0.73
N GLY A 107 -2.34 -0.36 -1.87
CA GLY A 107 -1.62 -1.19 -2.85
C GLY A 107 -0.38 -1.85 -2.25
N LEU A 108 0.39 -1.12 -1.44
CA LEU A 108 1.57 -1.62 -0.74
C LEU A 108 1.22 -2.69 0.29
N CYS A 109 0.18 -2.46 1.12
CA CYS A 109 -0.25 -3.39 2.17
C CYS A 109 -0.87 -4.66 1.59
N SER A 110 -1.79 -4.54 0.62
CA SER A 110 -2.47 -5.66 -0.03
C SER A 110 -1.47 -6.55 -0.80
N PHE A 111 -0.52 -5.94 -1.51
CA PHE A 111 0.52 -6.71 -2.19
C PHE A 111 1.48 -7.38 -1.20
N SER A 112 1.86 -6.71 -0.10
CA SER A 112 2.64 -7.32 0.99
C SER A 112 1.91 -8.53 1.57
N PHE A 113 0.61 -8.43 1.81
CA PHE A 113 -0.23 -9.54 2.27
C PHE A 113 -0.19 -10.71 1.29
N CYS A 114 -0.44 -10.48 0.00
CA CYS A 114 -0.39 -11.51 -1.04
C CYS A 114 1.01 -12.16 -1.13
N LEU A 115 2.09 -11.42 -0.93
CA LEU A 115 3.44 -11.94 -0.91
C LEU A 115 3.71 -12.93 0.24
N THR A 116 2.98 -12.84 1.36
CA THR A 116 3.16 -13.77 2.49
C THR A 116 2.76 -15.21 2.18
N PHE A 117 1.95 -15.43 1.14
CA PHE A 117 1.54 -16.76 0.69
C PHE A 117 2.54 -17.43 -0.25
N ARG A 118 3.63 -16.71 -0.62
CA ARG A 118 4.69 -17.28 -1.47
C ARG A 118 5.60 -18.22 -0.70
N LYS A 119 5.91 -19.36 -1.32
CA LYS A 119 6.96 -20.27 -0.84
C LYS A 119 8.34 -19.76 -1.29
N LYS A 120 9.40 -20.04 -0.50
CA LYS A 120 10.76 -19.57 -0.76
C LYS A 120 11.32 -20.03 -2.12
N ASN A 121 10.86 -21.16 -2.64
CA ASN A 121 11.29 -21.78 -3.92
C ASN A 121 10.36 -21.49 -5.11
N ASP A 122 9.63 -20.38 -5.05
CA ASP A 122 8.55 -20.11 -5.98
C ASP A 122 9.04 -19.47 -7.29
N ARG A 123 8.54 -19.98 -8.41
CA ARG A 123 8.80 -19.47 -9.74
C ARG A 123 8.16 -18.09 -9.92
N GLN A 124 8.61 -17.35 -10.92
CA GLN A 124 8.19 -15.97 -11.22
C GLN A 124 6.66 -15.82 -11.41
N GLY A 125 5.97 -16.89 -11.84
CA GLY A 125 4.52 -16.89 -12.05
C GLY A 125 3.67 -16.59 -10.81
N ARG A 126 4.10 -17.03 -9.62
CA ARG A 126 3.33 -16.70 -8.39
C ARG A 126 3.59 -15.29 -7.87
N LEU A 127 4.71 -14.64 -8.24
CA LEU A 127 4.88 -13.21 -7.97
C LEU A 127 3.87 -12.41 -8.80
N PHE A 128 3.72 -12.77 -10.05
CA PHE A 128 2.74 -12.17 -10.95
C PHE A 128 1.30 -12.38 -10.46
N LEU A 129 0.97 -13.60 -10.01
CA LEU A 129 -0.36 -13.89 -9.45
C LEU A 129 -0.63 -13.08 -8.17
N ALA A 130 0.34 -12.97 -7.26
CA ALA A 130 0.21 -12.13 -6.06
C ALA A 130 0.01 -10.65 -6.43
N PHE A 131 0.72 -10.17 -7.44
CA PHE A 131 0.56 -8.82 -7.97
C PHE A 131 -0.85 -8.62 -8.55
N LEU A 132 -1.31 -9.50 -9.42
CA LEU A 132 -2.65 -9.41 -10.01
C LEU A 132 -3.76 -9.49 -8.96
N SER A 133 -3.64 -10.37 -7.97
CA SER A 133 -4.64 -10.51 -6.92
C SER A 133 -4.74 -9.24 -6.06
N ALA A 134 -3.60 -8.65 -5.69
CA ALA A 134 -3.56 -7.41 -4.93
C ALA A 134 -4.09 -6.23 -5.77
N LEU A 135 -3.72 -6.16 -7.04
CA LEU A 135 -4.20 -5.13 -7.97
C LEU A 135 -5.72 -5.21 -8.14
N ALA A 136 -6.24 -6.40 -8.44
CA ALA A 136 -7.67 -6.61 -8.63
C ALA A 136 -8.47 -6.21 -7.37
N PHE A 137 -8.01 -6.65 -6.18
CA PHE A 137 -8.63 -6.27 -4.91
C PHE A 137 -8.64 -4.75 -4.71
N SER A 138 -7.49 -4.08 -4.87
CA SER A 138 -7.35 -2.65 -4.60
C SER A 138 -8.11 -1.79 -5.61
N VAL A 139 -8.14 -2.18 -6.90
CA VAL A 139 -8.91 -1.46 -7.94
C VAL A 139 -10.42 -1.65 -7.73
N LEU A 140 -10.87 -2.86 -7.38
CA LEU A 140 -12.28 -3.07 -7.03
C LEU A 140 -12.68 -2.24 -5.82
N TYR A 141 -11.78 -2.07 -4.86
CA TYR A 141 -12.02 -1.20 -3.71
C TYR A 141 -12.11 0.27 -4.13
N ALA A 142 -11.22 0.77 -5.02
CA ALA A 142 -11.29 2.13 -5.56
C ALA A 142 -12.63 2.40 -6.28
N VAL A 143 -13.07 1.47 -7.12
CA VAL A 143 -14.39 1.57 -7.77
C VAL A 143 -15.52 1.59 -6.75
N SER A 144 -15.44 0.76 -5.70
CA SER A 144 -16.48 0.75 -4.64
C SER A 144 -16.50 2.04 -3.83
N ASP A 145 -15.35 2.68 -3.63
CA ASP A 145 -15.23 3.97 -2.97
C ASP A 145 -15.89 5.08 -3.80
N GLU A 146 -15.64 5.14 -5.09
CA GLU A 146 -16.28 6.09 -6.00
C GLU A 146 -17.82 5.90 -6.05
N ILE A 147 -18.30 4.64 -6.06
CA ILE A 147 -19.72 4.36 -5.97
C ILE A 147 -20.30 4.85 -4.63
N HIS A 148 -19.56 4.67 -3.53
CA HIS A 148 -19.95 5.16 -2.22
C HIS A 148 -20.08 6.70 -2.21
N GLN A 149 -19.17 7.41 -2.86
CA GLN A 149 -19.18 8.87 -2.94
C GLN A 149 -20.46 9.44 -3.60
N ILE A 150 -21.15 8.69 -4.46
CA ILE A 150 -22.46 9.11 -5.03
C ILE A 150 -23.49 9.40 -3.92
N PHE A 151 -23.39 8.69 -2.80
CA PHE A 151 -24.31 8.83 -1.67
C PHE A 151 -23.89 9.90 -0.65
N VAL A 152 -22.73 10.53 -0.87
CA VAL A 152 -22.19 11.55 0.04
C VAL A 152 -22.57 12.95 -0.46
N PRO A 153 -23.23 13.80 0.37
CA PRO A 153 -23.65 15.14 -0.05
C PRO A 153 -22.50 15.98 -0.60
N GLY A 154 -22.71 16.55 -1.79
CA GLY A 154 -21.74 17.43 -2.44
C GLY A 154 -20.53 16.73 -3.06
N ARG A 155 -20.54 15.41 -3.18
CA ARG A 155 -19.58 14.64 -3.96
C ARG A 155 -20.21 14.09 -5.22
N ALA A 156 -19.37 13.82 -6.23
CA ALA A 156 -19.75 13.16 -7.46
C ALA A 156 -18.81 12.00 -7.71
N CYS A 157 -19.26 10.97 -8.40
CA CYS A 157 -18.43 9.89 -8.88
C CYS A 157 -17.70 10.39 -10.14
N GLU A 158 -16.39 10.49 -10.07
CA GLU A 158 -15.55 10.93 -11.18
C GLU A 158 -14.65 9.78 -11.63
N PHE A 159 -14.76 9.38 -12.90
CA PHE A 159 -13.89 8.35 -13.45
C PHE A 159 -12.39 8.70 -13.33
N GLU A 160 -12.05 9.98 -13.37
CA GLU A 160 -10.69 10.48 -13.19
C GLU A 160 -10.12 10.15 -11.80
N ASP A 161 -10.97 10.12 -10.77
CA ASP A 161 -10.55 9.78 -9.42
C ASP A 161 -10.21 8.29 -9.31
N VAL A 162 -10.99 7.39 -9.94
CA VAL A 162 -10.62 5.96 -10.07
C VAL A 162 -9.26 5.78 -10.75
N VAL A 163 -8.97 6.55 -11.78
CA VAL A 163 -7.69 6.49 -12.49
C VAL A 163 -6.55 6.97 -11.58
N THR A 164 -6.74 8.07 -10.88
CA THR A 164 -5.74 8.63 -9.95
C THR A 164 -5.44 7.66 -8.81
N ASP A 165 -6.46 7.04 -8.24
CA ASP A 165 -6.35 6.05 -7.17
C ASP A 165 -5.65 4.77 -7.66
N THR A 166 -5.99 4.32 -8.88
CA THR A 166 -5.29 3.20 -9.53
C THR A 166 -3.81 3.50 -9.76
N MET A 167 -3.46 4.73 -10.13
CA MET A 167 -2.05 5.14 -10.24
C MET A 167 -1.35 5.09 -8.88
N GLY A 168 -2.00 5.53 -7.82
CA GLY A 168 -1.50 5.38 -6.45
C GLY A 168 -1.23 3.92 -6.09
N ILE A 169 -2.22 3.04 -6.30
CA ILE A 169 -2.10 1.60 -6.07
C ILE A 169 -0.88 1.02 -6.80
N LEU A 170 -0.77 1.28 -8.10
CA LEU A 170 0.33 0.78 -8.92
C LEU A 170 1.69 1.29 -8.44
N CYS A 171 1.78 2.57 -8.07
CA CYS A 171 3.00 3.17 -7.53
C CYS A 171 3.46 2.42 -6.27
N GLY A 172 2.58 2.22 -5.29
CA GLY A 172 2.90 1.48 -4.06
C GLY A 172 3.34 0.04 -4.33
N MET A 173 2.65 -0.66 -5.22
CA MET A 173 2.98 -2.03 -5.60
C MET A 173 4.32 -2.14 -6.34
N LEU A 174 4.62 -1.21 -7.26
CA LEU A 174 5.87 -1.18 -8.02
C LEU A 174 7.07 -0.86 -7.14
N VAL A 175 6.94 0.09 -6.21
CA VAL A 175 7.97 0.38 -5.20
C VAL A 175 8.30 -0.88 -4.41
N LEU A 176 7.30 -1.59 -3.90
CA LEU A 176 7.52 -2.83 -3.16
C LEU A 176 8.14 -3.93 -4.04
N ALA A 177 7.66 -4.09 -5.27
CA ALA A 177 8.22 -5.07 -6.22
C ALA A 177 9.70 -4.78 -6.51
N GLY A 178 10.06 -3.52 -6.68
CA GLY A 178 11.44 -3.06 -6.85
C GLY A 178 12.32 -3.41 -5.65
N LEU A 179 11.85 -3.11 -4.43
CA LEU A 179 12.56 -3.44 -3.19
C LEU A 179 12.77 -4.95 -3.02
N VAL A 180 11.74 -5.77 -3.32
CA VAL A 180 11.84 -7.23 -3.27
C VAL A 180 12.85 -7.77 -4.29
N ARG A 181 12.86 -7.21 -5.52
CA ARG A 181 13.83 -7.58 -6.56
C ARG A 181 15.26 -7.19 -6.16
N ALA A 182 15.47 -5.96 -5.68
CA ALA A 182 16.77 -5.47 -5.24
C ALA A 182 17.35 -6.32 -4.10
N LYS A 183 16.52 -6.69 -3.11
CA LYS A 183 16.92 -7.57 -2.02
C LYS A 183 17.38 -8.93 -2.53
N ARG A 184 16.64 -9.54 -3.46
CA ARG A 184 17.00 -10.84 -4.05
C ARG A 184 18.30 -10.80 -4.85
N ALA A 185 18.51 -9.73 -5.63
CA ALA A 185 19.75 -9.53 -6.37
C ALA A 185 20.95 -9.45 -5.42
N LYS A 186 20.84 -8.71 -4.31
CA LYS A 186 21.89 -8.65 -3.28
C LYS A 186 22.16 -10.01 -2.61
N GLU A 187 21.11 -10.77 -2.30
CA GLU A 187 21.25 -12.10 -1.70
C GLU A 187 21.95 -13.09 -2.68
N ALA A 188 21.59 -13.06 -3.96
CA ALA A 188 22.21 -13.88 -5.01
C ALA A 188 23.69 -13.52 -5.20
N ALA A 189 24.04 -12.23 -5.28
CA ALA A 189 25.43 -11.77 -5.38
C ALA A 189 26.27 -12.21 -4.18
N ARG A 190 25.70 -12.16 -2.96
CA ARG A 190 26.41 -12.62 -1.76
C ARG A 190 26.65 -14.13 -1.74
N GLN A 191 25.73 -14.93 -2.28
CA GLN A 191 25.89 -16.37 -2.38
C GLN A 191 26.98 -16.75 -3.39
N SER A 192 27.03 -16.08 -4.55
CA SER A 192 28.05 -16.35 -5.56
C SER A 192 29.45 -16.00 -5.07
N SER A 193 29.63 -14.92 -4.30
CA SER A 193 30.93 -14.56 -3.74
C SER A 193 31.45 -15.56 -2.68
N PHE A 194 30.56 -16.24 -1.97
CA PHE A 194 30.92 -17.27 -0.97
C PHE A 194 31.28 -18.62 -1.61
N THR A 195 30.78 -18.90 -2.82
CA THR A 195 31.06 -20.18 -3.53
C THR A 195 32.38 -20.12 -4.30
N LEU A 196 32.97 -18.94 -4.48
CA LEU A 196 34.26 -18.72 -5.19
C LEU A 196 35.47 -18.66 -4.24
N GLN A 197 35.29 -18.80 -2.94
CA GLN A 197 36.29 -18.95 -1.89
C GLN A 197 36.35 -20.40 -1.40
#